data_10a55d5383ee7fdfd46e05bc33dd7ff6
#
_entry.id   10a55d5383ee7fdfd46e05bc33dd7ff6
#
_cell.length_a   1.000
_cell.length_b   1.000
_cell.length_c   1.000
_cell.angle_alpha   90.00
_cell.angle_beta   90.00
_cell.angle_gamma   90.00
#
_symmetry.space_group_name_H-M   'P 1'
#
loop_
_entity.id
_entity.type
_entity.pdbx_description
1 polymer ?
#
loop_
_entity_poly.entity_id
_entity_poly.type
_entity_poly.pdbx_seq_one_letter_code
_entity_poly.pdbx_strand_id
1 'polypeptide(L)'
;NAKDAAVNRYLASVEGRNFMVTHLVAEISQSYFELLALDNELQIVNKNVEIQSDALDVIKKLKEAARTNELAVKRFEAQVLKTTALQFDISQKIIETENRINFLLGRYPQAIVRSTANFEDLIPNQIYSGVPSEILMNRPDLRKAEYELVAANLDVKVAKARFYPSLGLSAGIGYQAFDPSYIFKPQSLLYSLAG
;
A
#
# COMPACT_ATOMS: atom_id res chain seq x y z
N ASN A 1 -30.25 -17.44 -3.75
CA ASN A 1 -29.45 -17.50 -2.52
C ASN A 1 -27.97 -17.85 -2.78
N ALA A 2 -27.64 -18.98 -3.49
CA ALA A 2 -26.23 -19.32 -3.80
C ALA A 2 -25.58 -18.30 -4.74
N LYS A 3 -26.30 -17.84 -5.77
CA LYS A 3 -25.86 -16.76 -6.66
C LYS A 3 -25.62 -15.48 -5.87
N ASP A 4 -26.53 -15.11 -4.99
CA ASP A 4 -26.42 -13.88 -4.20
C ASP A 4 -25.24 -13.95 -3.20
N ALA A 5 -24.96 -15.12 -2.62
CA ALA A 5 -23.76 -15.34 -1.81
C ALA A 5 -22.48 -15.12 -2.63
N ALA A 6 -22.42 -15.65 -3.87
CA ALA A 6 -21.28 -15.44 -4.75
C ALA A 6 -21.10 -13.96 -5.14
N VAL A 7 -22.20 -13.24 -5.42
CA VAL A 7 -22.17 -11.79 -5.70
C VAL A 7 -21.62 -11.01 -4.51
N ASN A 8 -22.06 -11.31 -3.29
CA ASN A 8 -21.56 -10.62 -2.10
C ASN A 8 -20.07 -10.91 -1.84
N ARG A 9 -19.58 -12.13 -2.10
CA ARG A 9 -18.14 -12.41 -2.04
C ARG A 9 -17.33 -11.62 -3.08
N TYR A 10 -17.89 -11.47 -4.28
CA TYR A 10 -17.26 -10.60 -5.28
C TYR A 10 -17.20 -9.15 -4.83
N LEU A 11 -18.28 -8.59 -4.28
CA LEU A 11 -18.30 -7.24 -3.74
C LEU A 11 -17.32 -7.08 -2.57
N ALA A 12 -17.22 -8.07 -1.69
CA ALA A 12 -16.21 -8.09 -0.63
C ALA A 12 -14.78 -8.04 -1.18
N SER A 13 -14.50 -8.72 -2.29
CA SER A 13 -13.18 -8.68 -2.93
C SER A 13 -12.86 -7.31 -3.54
N VAL A 14 -13.86 -6.61 -4.09
CA VAL A 14 -13.73 -5.24 -4.59
C VAL A 14 -13.40 -4.26 -3.46
N GLU A 15 -14.09 -4.38 -2.34
CA GLU A 15 -13.79 -3.53 -1.16
C GLU A 15 -12.43 -3.90 -0.54
N GLY A 16 -12.03 -5.16 -0.58
CA GLY A 16 -10.68 -5.58 -0.20
C GLY A 16 -9.60 -4.90 -1.05
N ARG A 17 -9.81 -4.78 -2.36
CA ARG A 17 -8.93 -4.00 -3.25
C ARG A 17 -8.91 -2.52 -2.86
N ASN A 18 -10.07 -1.91 -2.62
CA ASN A 18 -10.17 -0.50 -2.23
C ASN A 18 -9.42 -0.23 -0.90
N PHE A 19 -9.52 -1.14 0.05
CA PHE A 19 -8.76 -1.10 1.30
C PHE A 19 -7.25 -1.12 1.04
N MET A 20 -6.76 -2.04 0.20
CA MET A 20 -5.34 -2.12 -0.16
C MET A 20 -4.84 -0.86 -0.87
N VAL A 21 -5.64 -0.27 -1.76
CA VAL A 21 -5.30 1.00 -2.43
C VAL A 21 -5.18 2.13 -1.41
N THR A 22 -6.12 2.24 -0.48
CA THR A 22 -6.08 3.27 0.58
C THR A 22 -4.84 3.10 1.46
N HIS A 23 -4.51 1.87 1.84
CA HIS A 23 -3.32 1.59 2.63
C HIS A 23 -2.04 1.93 1.87
N LEU A 24 -1.96 1.57 0.59
CA LEU A 24 -0.82 1.87 -0.27
C LEU A 24 -0.61 3.38 -0.42
N VAL A 25 -1.68 4.15 -0.64
CA VAL A 25 -1.61 5.62 -0.72
C VAL A 25 -1.12 6.22 0.60
N ALA A 26 -1.61 5.73 1.73
CA ALA A 26 -1.17 6.18 3.05
C ALA A 26 0.32 5.88 3.28
N GLU A 27 0.80 4.68 2.93
CA GLU A 27 2.19 4.27 3.09
C GLU A 27 3.14 5.07 2.19
N ILE A 28 2.75 5.32 0.92
CA ILE A 28 3.52 6.17 0.01
C ILE A 28 3.59 7.60 0.54
N SER A 29 2.47 8.15 1.00
CA SER A 29 2.42 9.51 1.55
C SER A 29 3.32 9.64 2.80
N GLN A 30 3.24 8.67 3.71
CA GLN A 30 4.08 8.65 4.90
C GLN A 30 5.56 8.57 4.53
N SER A 31 5.94 7.68 3.60
CA SER A 31 7.33 7.56 3.13
C SER A 31 7.81 8.82 2.42
N TYR A 32 6.93 9.53 1.71
CA TYR A 32 7.27 10.81 1.08
C TYR A 32 7.53 11.92 2.09
N PHE A 33 6.71 12.05 3.14
CA PHE A 33 6.96 13.01 4.21
C PHE A 33 8.21 12.66 5.03
N GLU A 34 8.49 11.38 5.24
CA GLU A 34 9.75 10.91 5.83
C GLU A 34 10.96 11.34 4.98
N LEU A 35 10.87 11.20 3.66
CA LEU A 35 11.90 11.64 2.72
C LEU A 35 12.16 13.13 2.82
N LEU A 36 11.11 13.96 2.88
CA LEU A 36 11.24 15.41 3.04
C LEU A 36 11.87 15.79 4.39
N ALA A 37 11.53 15.07 5.46
CA ALA A 37 12.13 15.26 6.77
C ALA A 37 13.62 14.93 6.78
N LEU A 38 14.02 13.83 6.12
CA LEU A 38 15.43 13.44 5.97
C LEU A 38 16.23 14.45 5.13
N ASP A 39 15.65 14.98 4.05
CA ASP A 39 16.28 16.04 3.25
C ASP A 39 16.53 17.31 4.10
N ASN A 40 15.56 17.70 4.92
CA ASN A 40 15.70 18.85 5.84
C ASN A 40 16.75 18.56 6.92
N GLU A 41 16.74 17.36 7.50
CA GLU A 41 17.75 16.92 8.47
C GLU A 41 19.16 16.98 7.86
N LEU A 42 19.33 16.52 6.62
CA LEU A 42 20.60 16.58 5.90
C LEU A 42 21.08 18.03 5.71
N GLN A 43 20.18 18.94 5.35
CA GLN A 43 20.50 20.37 5.23
C GLN A 43 20.98 20.96 6.56
N ILE A 44 20.31 20.64 7.67
CA ILE A 44 20.70 21.10 9.01
C ILE A 44 22.07 20.55 9.39
N VAL A 45 22.32 19.26 9.16
CA VAL A 45 23.61 18.62 9.46
C VAL A 45 24.72 19.21 8.61
N ASN A 46 24.49 19.46 7.30
CA ASN A 46 25.44 20.10 6.42
C ASN A 46 25.86 21.49 6.94
N LYS A 47 24.88 22.30 7.34
CA LYS A 47 25.13 23.61 7.92
C LYS A 47 25.88 23.53 9.25
N ASN A 48 25.58 22.53 10.09
CA ASN A 48 26.30 22.29 11.33
C ASN A 48 27.76 21.89 11.08
N VAL A 49 28.05 21.07 10.07
CA VAL A 49 29.42 20.70 9.67
C VAL A 49 30.19 21.95 9.25
N GLU A 50 29.60 22.84 8.44
CA GLU A 50 30.18 24.09 8.01
C GLU A 50 30.57 24.96 9.23
N ILE A 51 29.60 25.22 10.13
CA ILE A 51 29.83 26.02 11.35
C ILE A 51 30.91 25.39 12.24
N GLN A 52 30.92 24.08 12.41
CA GLN A 52 31.92 23.39 13.23
C GLN A 52 33.29 23.40 12.56
N SER A 53 33.38 23.35 11.24
CA SER A 53 34.64 23.47 10.50
C SER A 53 35.24 24.87 10.65
N ASP A 54 34.42 25.91 10.53
CA ASP A 54 34.84 27.28 10.76
C ASP A 54 35.36 27.48 12.18
N ALA A 55 34.64 26.91 13.17
CA ALA A 55 35.09 26.95 14.56
C ALA A 55 36.42 26.23 14.79
N LEU A 56 36.61 25.07 14.12
CA LEU A 56 37.88 24.34 14.16
C LEU A 56 39.04 25.19 13.61
N ASP A 57 38.82 25.92 12.51
CA ASP A 57 39.85 26.77 11.91
C ASP A 57 40.22 27.96 12.84
N VAL A 58 39.22 28.51 13.55
CA VAL A 58 39.48 29.51 14.59
C VAL A 58 40.34 28.93 15.74
N ILE A 59 40.01 27.74 16.23
CA ILE A 59 40.74 27.04 17.28
C ILE A 59 42.18 26.71 16.84
N LYS A 60 42.41 26.33 15.59
CA LYS A 60 43.76 26.10 15.03
C LYS A 60 44.61 27.39 15.04
N LYS A 61 44.02 28.52 14.63
CA LYS A 61 44.68 29.84 14.67
C LYS A 61 44.99 30.27 16.12
N LEU A 62 44.07 29.99 17.06
CA LEU A 62 44.33 30.28 18.49
C LEU A 62 45.46 29.41 19.04
N LYS A 63 45.62 28.19 18.59
CA LYS A 63 46.75 27.33 18.95
C LYS A 63 48.06 27.90 18.43
N GLU A 64 48.08 28.31 17.15
CA GLU A 64 49.29 28.98 16.56
C GLU A 64 49.69 30.21 17.33
N ALA A 65 48.72 30.97 17.87
CA ALA A 65 48.94 32.13 18.74
C ALA A 65 49.22 31.75 20.20
N ALA A 66 49.47 30.47 20.51
CA ALA A 66 49.71 29.95 21.86
C ALA A 66 48.61 30.25 22.90
N ARG A 67 47.34 30.47 22.42
CA ARG A 67 46.19 30.77 23.27
C ARG A 67 45.31 29.54 23.60
N THR A 68 45.61 28.42 22.99
CA THR A 68 44.95 27.13 23.27
C THR A 68 45.93 25.97 23.06
N ASN A 69 45.49 24.76 23.44
CA ASN A 69 46.33 23.55 23.38
C ASN A 69 45.91 22.58 22.28
N GLU A 70 46.76 21.60 21.99
CA GLU A 70 46.49 20.54 21.00
C GLU A 70 45.21 19.73 21.32
N LEU A 71 44.95 19.51 22.61
CA LEU A 71 43.75 18.76 23.03
C LEU A 71 42.45 19.42 22.55
N ALA A 72 42.39 20.78 22.62
CA ALA A 72 41.25 21.51 22.13
C ALA A 72 41.06 21.32 20.63
N VAL A 73 42.12 21.39 19.83
CA VAL A 73 42.08 21.13 18.36
C VAL A 73 41.58 19.73 18.10
N LYS A 74 42.12 18.72 18.77
CA LYS A 74 41.69 17.31 18.58
C LYS A 74 40.25 17.05 18.95
N ARG A 75 39.73 17.73 19.98
CA ARG A 75 38.30 17.63 20.34
C ARG A 75 37.40 18.22 19.26
N PHE A 76 37.73 19.35 18.68
CA PHE A 76 36.98 19.97 17.61
C PHE A 76 37.07 19.14 16.31
N GLU A 77 38.26 18.62 15.97
CA GLU A 77 38.45 17.69 14.85
C GLU A 77 37.52 16.44 14.99
N ALA A 78 37.54 15.82 16.17
CA ALA A 78 36.71 14.67 16.44
C ALA A 78 35.19 15.00 16.31
N GLN A 79 34.79 16.20 16.76
CA GLN A 79 33.41 16.66 16.66
C GLN A 79 32.99 16.88 15.21
N VAL A 80 33.81 17.51 14.38
CA VAL A 80 33.57 17.69 12.92
C VAL A 80 33.43 16.34 12.25
N LEU A 81 34.37 15.41 12.51
CA LEU A 81 34.32 14.07 11.91
C LEU A 81 33.07 13.30 12.32
N LYS A 82 32.65 13.41 13.61
CA LYS A 82 31.42 12.78 14.08
C LYS A 82 30.19 13.34 13.38
N THR A 83 30.10 14.66 13.22
CA THR A 83 28.96 15.30 12.54
C THR A 83 28.97 14.98 11.03
N THR A 84 30.16 14.91 10.41
CA THR A 84 30.29 14.49 9.02
C THR A 84 29.85 13.03 8.82
N ALA A 85 30.12 12.13 9.78
CA ALA A 85 29.66 10.76 9.69
C ALA A 85 28.12 10.68 9.63
N LEU A 86 27.39 11.54 10.34
CA LEU A 86 25.92 11.59 10.28
C LEU A 86 25.38 11.92 8.87
N GLN A 87 26.13 12.68 8.06
CA GLN A 87 25.72 12.99 6.67
C GLN A 87 25.59 11.70 5.84
N PHE A 88 26.53 10.76 6.03
CA PHE A 88 26.50 9.47 5.31
C PHE A 88 25.32 8.61 5.77
N ASP A 89 25.05 8.55 7.08
CA ASP A 89 23.93 7.79 7.63
C ASP A 89 22.58 8.34 7.12
N ILE A 90 22.43 9.66 7.10
CA ILE A 90 21.20 10.29 6.59
C ILE A 90 21.08 10.09 5.09
N SER A 91 22.16 10.24 4.33
CA SER A 91 22.17 10.01 2.88
C SER A 91 21.78 8.57 2.53
N GLN A 92 22.23 7.59 3.31
CA GLN A 92 21.81 6.19 3.15
C GLN A 92 20.30 6.04 3.39
N LYS A 93 19.76 6.62 4.46
CA LYS A 93 18.31 6.57 4.76
C LYS A 93 17.48 7.23 3.64
N ILE A 94 17.95 8.32 3.05
CA ILE A 94 17.31 8.96 1.91
C ILE A 94 17.19 7.98 0.75
N ILE A 95 18.29 7.30 0.38
CA ILE A 95 18.29 6.31 -0.71
C ILE A 95 17.36 5.12 -0.39
N GLU A 96 17.38 4.64 0.84
CA GLU A 96 16.49 3.56 1.30
C GLU A 96 15.02 3.96 1.19
N THR A 97 14.68 5.17 1.62
CA THR A 97 13.30 5.70 1.55
C THR A 97 12.86 5.94 0.11
N GLU A 98 13.72 6.45 -0.77
CA GLU A 98 13.46 6.56 -2.21
C GLU A 98 13.19 5.20 -2.85
N ASN A 99 14.00 4.20 -2.51
CA ASN A 99 13.83 2.84 -3.01
C ASN A 99 12.53 2.20 -2.49
N ARG A 100 12.16 2.47 -1.24
CA ARG A 100 10.88 2.03 -0.67
C ARG A 100 9.69 2.64 -1.43
N ILE A 101 9.71 3.93 -1.71
CA ILE A 101 8.66 4.59 -2.50
C ILE A 101 8.60 4.00 -3.92
N ASN A 102 9.74 3.80 -4.57
CA ASN A 102 9.79 3.18 -5.90
C ASN A 102 9.23 1.75 -5.90
N PHE A 103 9.55 0.97 -4.87
CA PHE A 103 9.01 -0.38 -4.67
C PHE A 103 7.49 -0.37 -4.50
N LEU A 104 6.96 0.51 -3.66
CA LEU A 104 5.51 0.66 -3.45
C LEU A 104 4.78 1.09 -4.72
N LEU A 105 5.43 1.86 -5.58
CA LEU A 105 4.91 2.28 -6.89
C LEU A 105 5.10 1.21 -7.98
N GLY A 106 5.76 0.08 -7.69
CA GLY A 106 6.02 -0.99 -8.63
C GLY A 106 6.93 -0.60 -9.79
N ARG A 107 7.87 0.31 -9.58
CA ARG A 107 8.79 0.82 -10.61
C ARG A 107 10.25 0.61 -10.22
N TYR A 108 11.15 0.68 -11.21
CA TYR A 108 12.59 0.61 -10.96
C TYR A 108 13.07 1.82 -10.14
N PRO A 109 14.17 1.65 -9.34
CA PRO A 109 14.76 2.75 -8.58
C PRO A 109 15.07 3.98 -9.46
N GLN A 110 14.51 5.10 -9.07
CA GLN A 110 14.74 6.40 -9.71
C GLN A 110 14.53 7.51 -8.67
N ALA A 111 15.11 8.68 -8.93
CA ALA A 111 14.96 9.82 -8.04
C ALA A 111 13.48 10.23 -7.88
N ILE A 112 13.11 10.56 -6.66
CA ILE A 112 11.79 11.08 -6.33
C ILE A 112 11.83 12.60 -6.43
N VAL A 113 10.88 13.18 -7.15
CA VAL A 113 10.74 14.65 -7.23
C VAL A 113 10.29 15.19 -5.88
N ARG A 114 11.06 16.18 -5.34
CA ARG A 114 10.74 16.84 -4.08
C ARG A 114 9.87 18.08 -4.32
N SER A 115 9.02 18.38 -3.36
CA SER A 115 8.34 19.68 -3.32
C SER A 115 9.38 20.79 -3.08
N THR A 116 9.18 21.92 -3.73
CA THR A 116 9.98 23.14 -3.51
C THR A 116 9.51 23.96 -2.30
N ALA A 117 8.40 23.57 -1.65
CA ALA A 117 7.91 24.21 -0.44
C ALA A 117 8.83 23.93 0.74
N ASN A 118 9.01 24.91 1.61
CA ASN A 118 9.75 24.70 2.86
C ASN A 118 9.06 23.63 3.70
N PHE A 119 9.84 22.80 4.38
CA PHE A 119 9.30 21.72 5.21
C PHE A 119 8.34 22.24 6.28
N GLU A 120 8.59 23.39 6.84
CA GLU A 120 7.76 24.05 7.85
C GLU A 120 6.39 24.49 7.33
N ASP A 121 6.28 24.78 6.04
CA ASP A 121 5.03 25.20 5.37
C ASP A 121 4.14 24.00 4.99
N LEU A 122 4.64 22.77 5.14
CA LEU A 122 3.93 21.53 4.78
C LEU A 122 2.95 21.03 5.87
N ILE A 123 2.67 21.86 6.89
CA ILE A 123 1.68 21.49 7.92
C ILE A 123 0.31 21.40 7.25
N PRO A 124 -0.32 20.21 7.23
CA PRO A 124 -1.64 20.06 6.62
C PRO A 124 -2.65 20.92 7.39
N ASN A 125 -3.48 21.65 6.65
CA ASN A 125 -4.64 22.32 7.24
C ASN A 125 -5.49 21.30 8.00
N GLN A 126 -6.17 21.74 9.06
CA GLN A 126 -7.05 20.89 9.85
C GLN A 126 -7.98 20.09 8.93
N ILE A 127 -7.79 18.76 8.92
CA ILE A 127 -8.65 17.86 8.16
C ILE A 127 -9.91 17.63 9.00
N TYR A 128 -11.03 18.17 8.56
CA TYR A 128 -12.33 17.84 9.15
C TYR A 128 -12.73 16.45 8.69
N SER A 129 -12.60 15.48 9.58
CA SER A 129 -12.88 14.06 9.28
C SER A 129 -14.39 13.71 9.29
N GLY A 130 -15.28 14.68 9.34
CA GLY A 130 -16.73 14.44 9.37
C GLY A 130 -17.26 13.83 10.67
N VAL A 131 -18.52 13.41 10.67
CA VAL A 131 -19.14 12.72 11.81
C VAL A 131 -18.69 11.26 11.79
N PRO A 132 -18.32 10.64 12.94
CA PRO A 132 -17.86 9.25 13.01
C PRO A 132 -18.76 8.23 12.30
N SER A 133 -20.08 8.44 12.31
CA SER A 133 -21.05 7.56 11.64
C SER A 133 -20.96 7.58 10.11
N GLU A 134 -20.60 8.72 9.52
CA GLU A 134 -20.41 8.85 8.06
C GLU A 134 -19.11 8.17 7.61
N ILE A 135 -18.06 8.24 8.44
CA ILE A 135 -16.79 7.58 8.18
C ILE A 135 -16.98 6.06 8.11
N LEU A 136 -17.80 5.49 9.00
CA LEU A 136 -18.07 4.04 9.04
C LEU A 136 -18.64 3.53 7.70
N MET A 137 -19.56 4.28 7.08
CA MET A 137 -20.18 3.90 5.81
C MET A 137 -19.22 3.91 4.62
N ASN A 138 -18.12 4.68 4.71
CA ASN A 138 -17.15 4.87 3.63
C ASN A 138 -15.86 4.05 3.83
N ARG A 139 -15.74 3.30 4.91
CA ARG A 139 -14.56 2.46 5.19
C ARG A 139 -14.62 1.15 4.40
N PRO A 140 -13.67 0.88 3.51
CA PRO A 140 -13.68 -0.34 2.69
C PRO A 140 -13.52 -1.63 3.51
N ASP A 141 -12.80 -1.60 4.63
CA ASP A 141 -12.63 -2.76 5.52
C ASP A 141 -13.95 -3.17 6.19
N LEU A 142 -14.76 -2.20 6.62
CA LEU A 142 -16.08 -2.46 7.20
C LEU A 142 -17.05 -2.97 6.14
N ARG A 143 -17.11 -2.34 4.98
CA ARG A 143 -17.95 -2.77 3.86
C ARG A 143 -17.59 -4.18 3.39
N LYS A 144 -16.31 -4.52 3.35
CA LYS A 144 -15.85 -5.89 3.09
C LYS A 144 -16.42 -6.87 4.10
N ALA A 145 -16.28 -6.58 5.40
CA ALA A 145 -16.80 -7.43 6.46
C ALA A 145 -18.33 -7.59 6.42
N GLU A 146 -19.06 -6.53 6.08
CA GLU A 146 -20.51 -6.58 5.88
C GLU A 146 -20.91 -7.50 4.72
N TYR A 147 -20.26 -7.41 3.57
CA TYR A 147 -20.51 -8.31 2.44
C TYR A 147 -20.17 -9.77 2.78
N GLU A 148 -19.08 -10.02 3.50
CA GLU A 148 -18.71 -11.35 3.97
C GLU A 148 -19.77 -11.91 4.93
N LEU A 149 -20.29 -11.09 5.84
CA LEU A 149 -21.37 -11.48 6.77
C LEU A 149 -22.66 -11.81 6.02
N VAL A 150 -23.04 -10.99 5.04
CA VAL A 150 -24.23 -11.25 4.21
C VAL A 150 -24.04 -12.55 3.42
N ALA A 151 -22.87 -12.78 2.83
CA ALA A 151 -22.57 -14.02 2.10
C ALA A 151 -22.67 -15.24 3.02
N ALA A 152 -22.12 -15.20 4.23
CA ALA A 152 -22.20 -16.29 5.21
C ALA A 152 -23.64 -16.58 5.64
N ASN A 153 -24.46 -15.55 5.87
CA ASN A 153 -25.89 -15.71 6.16
C ASN A 153 -26.67 -16.36 5.01
N LEU A 154 -26.30 -16.02 3.77
CA LEU A 154 -26.90 -16.66 2.57
C LEU A 154 -26.47 -18.13 2.45
N ASP A 155 -25.23 -18.47 2.78
CA ASP A 155 -24.76 -19.85 2.82
C ASP A 155 -25.54 -20.72 3.83
N VAL A 156 -25.85 -20.18 5.01
CA VAL A 156 -26.72 -20.85 5.97
C VAL A 156 -28.10 -21.13 5.38
N LYS A 157 -28.68 -20.16 4.64
CA LYS A 157 -29.96 -20.35 3.95
C LYS A 157 -29.86 -21.41 2.85
N VAL A 158 -28.75 -21.45 2.11
CA VAL A 158 -28.48 -22.49 1.08
C VAL A 158 -28.35 -23.87 1.73
N ALA A 159 -27.60 -23.96 2.84
CA ALA A 159 -27.46 -25.21 3.61
C ALA A 159 -28.82 -25.73 4.10
N LYS A 160 -29.63 -24.85 4.70
CA LYS A 160 -30.99 -25.22 5.13
C LYS A 160 -31.86 -25.72 3.95
N ALA A 161 -31.77 -25.08 2.78
CA ALA A 161 -32.52 -25.50 1.62
C ALA A 161 -32.15 -26.92 1.13
N ARG A 162 -30.92 -27.38 1.36
CA ARG A 162 -30.50 -28.76 1.00
C ARG A 162 -31.13 -29.86 1.85
N PHE A 163 -31.76 -29.52 2.97
CA PHE A 163 -32.54 -30.50 3.76
C PHE A 163 -33.93 -30.80 3.18
N TYR A 164 -34.38 -29.97 2.22
CA TYR A 164 -35.65 -30.23 1.53
C TYR A 164 -35.44 -31.16 0.34
N PRO A 165 -36.42 -32.05 0.03
CA PRO A 165 -36.35 -32.91 -1.13
C PRO A 165 -36.24 -32.08 -2.43
N SER A 166 -35.37 -32.48 -3.33
CA SER A 166 -35.21 -31.85 -4.65
C SER A 166 -35.95 -32.68 -5.72
N LEU A 167 -36.71 -32.02 -6.59
CA LEU A 167 -37.28 -32.59 -7.76
C LEU A 167 -36.50 -32.13 -8.98
N GLY A 168 -35.86 -33.06 -9.70
CA GLY A 168 -35.16 -32.79 -10.96
C GLY A 168 -35.97 -33.34 -12.14
N LEU A 169 -36.25 -32.48 -13.10
CA LEU A 169 -36.85 -32.92 -14.38
C LEU A 169 -35.81 -32.72 -15.48
N SER A 170 -35.50 -33.76 -16.21
CA SER A 170 -34.65 -33.70 -17.38
C SER A 170 -35.44 -34.12 -18.65
N ALA A 171 -35.32 -33.28 -19.66
CA ALA A 171 -35.90 -33.58 -20.97
C ALA A 171 -34.80 -33.48 -22.05
N GLY A 172 -34.70 -34.45 -22.88
CA GLY A 172 -33.77 -34.50 -24.02
C GLY A 172 -34.49 -34.78 -25.31
N ILE A 173 -34.10 -34.11 -26.37
CA ILE A 173 -34.50 -34.40 -27.74
C ILE A 173 -33.24 -34.54 -28.58
N GLY A 174 -33.17 -35.55 -29.40
CA GLY A 174 -32.01 -35.81 -30.25
C GLY A 174 -32.32 -36.78 -31.38
N TYR A 175 -31.36 -37.04 -32.23
CA TYR A 175 -31.42 -38.03 -33.28
C TYR A 175 -30.38 -39.11 -33.03
N GLN A 176 -30.79 -40.39 -33.23
CA GLN A 176 -29.90 -41.54 -33.15
C GLN A 176 -30.14 -42.47 -34.32
N ALA A 177 -29.11 -42.87 -35.09
CA ALA A 177 -29.14 -43.78 -36.13
C ALA A 177 -27.91 -44.68 -36.23
N PHE A 178 -28.03 -45.91 -36.71
CA PHE A 178 -26.89 -46.81 -36.94
C PHE A 178 -26.04 -46.37 -38.15
N ASP A 179 -26.69 -45.74 -39.15
CA ASP A 179 -26.06 -45.29 -40.39
C ASP A 179 -26.26 -43.78 -40.52
N PRO A 180 -25.21 -42.98 -40.85
CA PRO A 180 -25.28 -41.55 -41.00
C PRO A 180 -26.37 -41.06 -41.95
N SER A 181 -26.73 -41.85 -42.97
CA SER A 181 -27.78 -41.50 -43.92
C SER A 181 -29.20 -41.49 -43.34
N TYR A 182 -29.39 -42.07 -42.18
CA TYR A 182 -30.65 -42.12 -41.44
C TYR A 182 -30.83 -41.13 -40.33
N ILE A 183 -29.77 -40.36 -39.95
CA ILE A 183 -29.77 -39.47 -38.78
C ILE A 183 -30.94 -38.48 -38.81
N PHE A 184 -31.26 -37.91 -39.99
CA PHE A 184 -32.30 -36.86 -40.07
C PHE A 184 -33.66 -37.42 -40.52
N LYS A 185 -33.87 -38.74 -40.47
CA LYS A 185 -35.16 -39.33 -40.76
C LYS A 185 -36.09 -39.25 -39.51
N PRO A 186 -37.40 -39.11 -39.69
CA PRO A 186 -38.36 -39.08 -38.58
C PRO A 186 -38.27 -40.27 -37.63
N GLN A 187 -37.83 -41.42 -38.10
CA GLN A 187 -37.70 -42.67 -37.31
C GLN A 187 -36.47 -42.62 -36.37
N SER A 188 -35.54 -41.66 -36.57
CA SER A 188 -34.34 -41.52 -35.81
C SER A 188 -34.49 -40.48 -34.66
N LEU A 189 -35.66 -39.86 -34.54
CA LEU A 189 -35.95 -38.88 -33.47
C LEU A 189 -36.14 -39.61 -32.13
N LEU A 190 -35.32 -39.24 -31.17
CA LEU A 190 -35.42 -39.71 -29.80
C LEU A 190 -35.85 -38.55 -28.90
N TYR A 191 -36.75 -38.84 -28.00
CA TYR A 191 -37.08 -37.95 -26.89
C TYR A 191 -37.01 -38.72 -25.58
N SER A 192 -36.48 -38.10 -24.57
CA SER A 192 -36.43 -38.66 -23.22
C SER A 192 -36.96 -37.66 -22.21
N LEU A 193 -37.75 -38.15 -21.29
CA LEU A 193 -38.20 -37.43 -20.12
C LEU A 193 -37.88 -38.29 -18.90
N ALA A 194 -37.12 -37.73 -17.93
CA ALA A 194 -36.80 -38.39 -16.68
C ALA A 194 -37.01 -37.42 -15.52
N GLY A 195 -37.53 -37.93 -14.39
CA GLY A 195 -37.78 -37.17 -13.15
C GLY A 195 -37.27 -37.90 -11.91
#